data_bdcc3e23df885717d109fae2fb23e867
#
_entry.id   bdcc3e23df885717d109fae2fb23e867
#
_cell.length_a   1.000
_cell.length_b   1.000
_cell.length_c   1.000
_cell.angle_alpha   90.00
_cell.angle_beta   90.00
_cell.angle_gamma   90.00
#
_symmetry.space_group_name_H-M   'P 1'
#
loop_
_entity.id
_entity.type
_entity.pdbx_description
1 polymer ?
#
loop_
_entity_poly.entity_id
_entity_poly.type
_entity_poly.pdbx_seq_one_letter_code
_entity_poly.pdbx_strand_id
1 'polypeptide(L)'
;MKLGPKAAAAALILSASLALTACGGGASGAATGNNPAGPKTTTLTLGAVQEIRSWDPAQAHVGHFLQPYQAAYDSLLLREPDGKLSPMLATAWKYNETNTVLTVDLRAGVTFSDGATFDAEAAKANLDHFKKANGPQMAQLTAVSDVKVVDADTIELNLTAPDPSLEFYLSQAAGLMGSPKALGTEGIKTEPVGSGPYVMDKAATVKDSQSVFTARKDYWNKGNQKFEKVTFKILVDATARTNALVSGQVDATLLDPKTGKQAEGAKMKLVTNEVDWQGLLLLDRDGAKNTPLGNVKVRQAINYAFDRKTILDQVMLGQGTPTSQPFGKASGAWTEELENHYTYDPAKAKQLLKEAGYESGVTLAVPAVPGFETQLAVVKQQLADIGITLEVGAAITNTFTTEVAAQKFTTMYFSLFQGEPWVAVNQIVSTKALYNPFKNTTPELQAKIDAVQNGGKDAGKLAQEVNKYVVEQAWFAPLFRVNQMYYHNSKITVVPQVQQAVPSLYNYAPAT
;
A
#
# COMPACT_ATOMS: atom_id res chain seq x y z
N MET A 1 34.46 -38.85 -44.48
CA MET A 1 34.48 -40.31 -44.64
C MET A 1 33.12 -40.81 -44.16
N LYS A 2 32.29 -41.29 -45.13
CA LYS A 2 31.26 -42.32 -45.17
C LYS A 2 30.33 -42.45 -43.90
N LEU A 3 29.07 -42.06 -44.01
CA LEU A 3 27.88 -42.73 -44.56
C LEU A 3 27.40 -43.98 -43.76
N GLY A 4 26.32 -43.93 -43.09
CA GLY A 4 24.95 -44.36 -43.18
C GLY A 4 24.63 -45.77 -42.72
N PRO A 5 23.39 -46.28 -42.93
CA PRO A 5 22.10 -45.81 -42.44
C PRO A 5 21.18 -46.96 -41.89
N LYS A 6 19.90 -46.58 -41.52
CA LYS A 6 18.66 -47.39 -41.54
C LYS A 6 18.41 -48.49 -40.49
N ALA A 7 17.29 -48.38 -39.78
CA ALA A 7 16.16 -49.28 -40.05
C ALA A 7 14.90 -48.82 -39.30
N ALA A 8 13.81 -48.83 -40.05
CA ALA A 8 12.42 -48.63 -39.63
C ALA A 8 11.77 -49.97 -39.31
N ALA A 9 10.69 -49.95 -38.53
CA ALA A 9 9.51 -50.82 -38.55
C ALA A 9 8.80 -50.74 -37.20
N ALA A 10 7.55 -50.73 -36.98
CA ALA A 10 6.31 -50.80 -37.72
C ALA A 10 5.19 -50.75 -36.71
N ALA A 11 4.08 -50.25 -37.13
CA ALA A 11 2.83 -50.03 -36.37
C ALA A 11 2.18 -51.31 -35.86
N LEU A 12 1.34 -51.14 -34.83
CA LEU A 12 0.13 -51.99 -34.67
C LEU A 12 -0.97 -51.19 -33.98
N ILE A 13 -2.02 -50.98 -34.75
CA ILE A 13 -3.33 -50.41 -34.41
C ILE A 13 -4.14 -51.49 -33.72
N LEU A 14 -4.81 -51.22 -32.60
CA LEU A 14 -5.94 -52.00 -32.15
C LEU A 14 -7.11 -51.11 -31.76
N SER A 15 -8.07 -51.05 -32.65
CA SER A 15 -9.41 -50.48 -32.50
C SER A 15 -10.31 -51.47 -31.75
N ALA A 16 -11.03 -51.00 -30.74
CA ALA A 16 -12.20 -51.73 -30.22
C ALA A 16 -13.35 -50.73 -30.05
N SER A 17 -14.29 -50.86 -30.97
CA SER A 17 -15.62 -50.29 -31.00
C SER A 17 -16.53 -51.06 -30.05
N LEU A 18 -17.35 -50.40 -29.23
CA LEU A 18 -18.52 -50.97 -28.62
C LEU A 18 -19.71 -50.02 -28.68
N ALA A 19 -20.80 -50.60 -29.06
CA ALA A 19 -22.00 -50.09 -29.63
C ALA A 19 -22.95 -49.36 -28.68
N LEU A 20 -23.73 -48.44 -29.32
CA LEU A 20 -24.97 -47.85 -28.79
C LEU A 20 -26.06 -48.91 -28.56
N THR A 21 -26.80 -48.76 -27.50
CA THR A 21 -28.21 -49.12 -27.42
C THR A 21 -29.02 -47.96 -26.91
N ALA A 22 -29.87 -47.44 -27.77
CA ALA A 22 -30.95 -46.53 -27.48
C ALA A 22 -32.19 -47.32 -27.11
N CYS A 23 -32.89 -46.91 -26.05
CA CYS A 23 -34.33 -47.09 -25.96
C CYS A 23 -34.93 -45.93 -25.15
N GLY A 24 -35.97 -45.35 -25.71
CA GLY A 24 -36.62 -44.15 -25.29
C GLY A 24 -37.69 -44.36 -24.23
N GLY A 25 -38.18 -43.23 -23.74
CA GLY A 25 -39.37 -43.12 -22.86
C GLY A 25 -39.43 -41.73 -22.28
N GLY A 26 -40.34 -40.87 -22.81
CA GLY A 26 -40.47 -39.50 -22.38
C GLY A 26 -41.18 -39.35 -21.03
N ALA A 27 -40.80 -38.32 -20.32
CA ALA A 27 -41.63 -37.59 -19.37
C ALA A 27 -41.07 -36.21 -19.15
N SER A 28 -41.84 -35.21 -19.49
CA SER A 28 -41.58 -33.78 -19.24
C SER A 28 -41.57 -33.51 -17.74
N GLY A 29 -40.41 -33.21 -17.19
CA GLY A 29 -40.25 -32.66 -15.86
C GLY A 29 -39.28 -31.46 -15.95
N ALA A 30 -39.80 -30.26 -15.74
CA ALA A 30 -38.96 -29.08 -15.60
C ALA A 30 -38.06 -29.26 -14.36
N ALA A 31 -36.85 -29.73 -14.59
CA ALA A 31 -35.78 -29.69 -13.56
C ALA A 31 -35.20 -28.31 -13.54
N THR A 32 -35.53 -27.54 -12.51
CA THR A 32 -34.73 -26.40 -12.06
C THR A 32 -33.33 -26.91 -11.83
N GLY A 33 -32.44 -26.59 -12.76
CA GLY A 33 -31.06 -27.00 -12.70
C GLY A 33 -30.32 -26.35 -11.53
N ASN A 34 -30.28 -27.04 -10.40
CA ASN A 34 -29.20 -26.86 -9.44
C ASN A 34 -27.94 -27.41 -10.12
N ASN A 35 -27.18 -26.55 -10.76
CA ASN A 35 -25.84 -26.89 -11.14
C ASN A 35 -25.06 -27.11 -9.81
N PRO A 36 -24.56 -28.29 -9.50
CA PRO A 36 -23.76 -28.47 -8.30
C PRO A 36 -22.53 -27.57 -8.44
N ALA A 37 -22.40 -26.59 -7.54
CA ALA A 37 -21.20 -25.79 -7.45
C ALA A 37 -19.98 -26.73 -7.44
N GLY A 38 -19.05 -26.56 -8.37
CA GLY A 38 -17.82 -27.36 -8.40
C GLY A 38 -17.11 -27.29 -7.05
N PRO A 39 -16.19 -28.23 -6.75
CA PRO A 39 -15.50 -28.25 -5.46
C PRO A 39 -14.84 -26.89 -5.22
N LYS A 40 -15.16 -26.27 -4.07
CA LYS A 40 -14.53 -24.99 -3.68
C LYS A 40 -13.03 -25.20 -3.55
N THR A 41 -12.24 -24.24 -4.07
CA THR A 41 -10.79 -24.29 -3.87
C THR A 41 -10.45 -24.15 -2.39
N THR A 42 -9.60 -25.03 -1.88
CA THR A 42 -9.13 -24.99 -0.49
C THR A 42 -7.75 -24.34 -0.35
N THR A 43 -7.13 -23.99 -1.48
CA THR A 43 -5.79 -23.40 -1.53
C THR A 43 -5.83 -22.02 -2.16
N LEU A 44 -4.96 -21.14 -1.68
CA LEU A 44 -4.74 -19.78 -2.22
C LEU A 44 -3.26 -19.62 -2.53
N THR A 45 -2.93 -19.29 -3.77
CA THR A 45 -1.55 -18.99 -4.17
C THR A 45 -1.46 -17.56 -4.69
N LEU A 46 -0.64 -16.73 -4.04
CA LEU A 46 -0.48 -15.30 -4.34
C LEU A 46 0.91 -15.02 -4.90
N GLY A 47 0.99 -14.22 -5.95
CA GLY A 47 2.24 -13.71 -6.49
C GLY A 47 2.69 -12.47 -5.70
N ALA A 48 3.79 -12.59 -4.94
CA ALA A 48 4.39 -11.51 -4.19
C ALA A 48 5.46 -10.79 -5.03
N VAL A 49 5.49 -9.45 -4.96
CA VAL A 49 6.44 -8.62 -5.71
C VAL A 49 7.85 -8.64 -5.14
N GLN A 50 8.00 -9.14 -3.91
CA GLN A 50 9.29 -9.19 -3.22
C GLN A 50 9.23 -10.14 -2.02
N GLU A 51 10.39 -10.62 -1.56
CA GLU A 51 10.52 -11.52 -0.43
C GLU A 51 10.39 -10.80 0.92
N ILE A 52 9.86 -11.52 1.92
CA ILE A 52 9.92 -11.11 3.33
C ILE A 52 11.31 -11.43 3.87
N ARG A 53 12.08 -10.41 4.21
CA ARG A 53 13.46 -10.55 4.69
C ARG A 53 13.54 -11.02 6.15
N SER A 54 12.54 -10.72 6.94
CA SER A 54 12.44 -11.11 8.34
C SER A 54 10.99 -11.31 8.70
N TRP A 55 10.66 -12.38 9.42
CA TRP A 55 9.31 -12.62 9.95
C TRP A 55 9.11 -12.03 11.34
N ASP A 56 10.12 -11.40 11.95
CA ASP A 56 9.92 -10.62 13.17
C ASP A 56 8.86 -9.53 12.92
N PRO A 57 7.72 -9.50 13.66
CA PRO A 57 6.66 -8.52 13.44
C PRO A 57 7.14 -7.08 13.57
N ALA A 58 8.19 -6.82 14.37
CA ALA A 58 8.79 -5.49 14.47
C ALA A 58 9.60 -5.09 13.22
N GLN A 59 9.91 -6.02 12.32
CA GLN A 59 10.53 -5.76 11.02
C GLN A 59 9.51 -5.74 9.88
N ALA A 60 8.22 -5.84 10.18
CA ALA A 60 7.16 -5.78 9.19
C ALA A 60 7.15 -4.42 8.49
N HIS A 61 6.89 -4.47 7.19
CA HIS A 61 6.62 -3.30 6.37
C HIS A 61 5.13 -3.26 6.02
N VAL A 62 4.63 -2.10 5.60
CA VAL A 62 3.24 -1.90 5.15
C VAL A 62 3.13 -1.97 3.61
N GLY A 63 1.98 -1.66 3.08
CA GLY A 63 1.75 -1.64 1.63
C GLY A 63 1.75 -3.05 1.03
N HIS A 64 2.71 -3.35 0.16
CA HIS A 64 2.83 -4.65 -0.51
C HIS A 64 3.22 -5.82 0.42
N PHE A 65 3.70 -5.55 1.63
CA PHE A 65 4.32 -6.54 2.50
C PHE A 65 3.45 -6.99 3.68
N LEU A 66 2.41 -6.24 4.04
CA LEU A 66 1.61 -6.57 5.22
C LEU A 66 0.86 -7.90 5.05
N GLN A 67 0.38 -8.19 3.83
CA GLN A 67 -0.42 -9.37 3.52
C GLN A 67 0.22 -10.71 3.94
N PRO A 68 1.51 -11.01 3.66
CA PRO A 68 2.14 -12.25 4.14
C PRO A 68 2.22 -12.32 5.67
N TYR A 69 2.45 -11.21 6.36
CA TYR A 69 2.47 -11.21 7.83
C TYR A 69 1.10 -11.57 8.43
N GLN A 70 0.00 -11.18 7.78
CA GLN A 70 -1.36 -11.53 8.21
C GLN A 70 -1.65 -13.04 8.16
N ALA A 71 -0.82 -13.85 7.52
CA ALA A 71 -0.92 -15.30 7.62
C ALA A 71 -0.53 -15.79 9.01
N ALA A 72 0.50 -15.22 9.62
CA ALA A 72 1.06 -15.66 10.88
C ALA A 72 0.63 -14.83 12.09
N TYR A 73 0.23 -13.58 11.88
CA TYR A 73 -0.02 -12.61 12.95
C TYR A 73 -1.38 -11.95 12.78
N ASP A 74 -2.18 -11.90 13.84
CA ASP A 74 -3.27 -10.94 13.94
C ASP A 74 -2.73 -9.60 14.41
N SER A 75 -3.44 -8.52 14.05
CA SER A 75 -3.21 -7.18 14.58
C SER A 75 -4.12 -6.89 15.77
N LEU A 76 -3.82 -5.84 16.54
CA LEU A 76 -4.73 -5.38 17.61
C LEU A 76 -6.07 -4.92 17.03
N LEU A 77 -6.06 -4.14 15.96
CA LEU A 77 -7.26 -3.69 15.25
C LEU A 77 -7.30 -4.28 13.84
N LEU A 78 -8.50 -4.58 13.34
CA LEU A 78 -8.72 -4.95 11.96
C LEU A 78 -9.08 -3.71 11.15
N ARG A 79 -8.47 -3.55 9.99
CA ARG A 79 -8.88 -2.55 9.01
C ARG A 79 -9.74 -3.23 7.96
N GLU A 80 -11.01 -2.83 7.91
CA GLU A 80 -11.99 -3.32 6.95
C GLU A 80 -11.67 -2.87 5.51
N PRO A 81 -12.22 -3.53 4.49
CA PRO A 81 -11.99 -3.13 3.09
C PRO A 81 -12.28 -1.66 2.79
N ASP A 82 -13.26 -1.06 3.46
CA ASP A 82 -13.63 0.36 3.32
C ASP A 82 -12.76 1.32 4.13
N GLY A 83 -11.78 0.79 4.87
CA GLY A 83 -10.83 1.56 5.69
C GLY A 83 -11.26 1.77 7.13
N LYS A 84 -12.49 1.41 7.53
CA LYS A 84 -12.92 1.48 8.92
C LYS A 84 -12.15 0.52 9.80
N LEU A 85 -11.97 0.91 11.06
CA LEU A 85 -11.36 0.06 12.07
C LEU A 85 -12.44 -0.73 12.81
N SER A 86 -12.16 -2.01 13.02
CA SER A 86 -13.04 -2.92 13.76
C SER A 86 -12.23 -3.78 14.75
N PRO A 87 -12.90 -4.39 15.74
CA PRO A 87 -12.26 -5.26 16.71
C PRO A 87 -11.52 -6.45 16.06
N MET A 88 -10.27 -6.73 16.53
CA MET A 88 -9.53 -7.95 16.22
C MET A 88 -9.03 -8.57 17.52
N LEU A 89 -7.74 -8.44 17.87
CA LEU A 89 -7.23 -8.82 19.20
C LEU A 89 -7.63 -7.81 20.28
N ALA A 90 -7.81 -6.55 19.95
CA ALA A 90 -8.54 -5.59 20.77
C ALA A 90 -10.05 -5.77 20.56
N THR A 91 -10.82 -5.70 21.64
CA THR A 91 -12.30 -5.80 21.65
C THR A 91 -12.97 -4.43 21.73
N ALA A 92 -12.31 -3.48 22.40
CA ALA A 92 -12.69 -2.08 22.50
C ALA A 92 -11.45 -1.22 22.73
N TRP A 93 -11.57 0.07 22.43
CA TRP A 93 -10.52 1.05 22.73
C TRP A 93 -11.11 2.45 22.88
N LYS A 94 -10.46 3.28 23.69
CA LYS A 94 -10.95 4.63 23.98
C LYS A 94 -9.83 5.55 24.43
N TYR A 95 -9.80 6.75 23.85
CA TYR A 95 -8.95 7.83 24.34
C TYR A 95 -9.52 8.50 25.59
N ASN A 96 -8.62 9.04 26.42
CA ASN A 96 -8.98 10.01 27.45
C ASN A 96 -9.35 11.37 26.79
N GLU A 97 -9.83 12.34 27.59
CA GLU A 97 -10.29 13.65 27.12
C GLU A 97 -9.20 14.47 26.40
N THR A 98 -7.93 14.25 26.73
CA THR A 98 -6.80 14.97 26.14
C THR A 98 -6.16 14.24 24.95
N ASN A 99 -6.69 13.08 24.53
CA ASN A 99 -6.14 12.21 23.49
C ASN A 99 -4.67 11.79 23.74
N THR A 100 -4.26 11.73 25.01
CA THR A 100 -2.88 11.38 25.41
C THR A 100 -2.76 10.02 26.08
N VAL A 101 -3.85 9.32 26.32
CA VAL A 101 -3.90 7.94 26.79
C VAL A 101 -4.93 7.18 25.99
N LEU A 102 -4.51 6.08 25.35
CA LEU A 102 -5.41 5.13 24.68
C LEU A 102 -5.51 3.88 25.54
N THR A 103 -6.68 3.65 26.13
CA THR A 103 -7.02 2.39 26.82
C THR A 103 -7.51 1.39 25.78
N VAL A 104 -7.00 0.15 25.83
CA VAL A 104 -7.32 -0.94 24.89
C VAL A 104 -7.70 -2.18 25.68
N ASP A 105 -8.92 -2.66 25.49
CA ASP A 105 -9.42 -3.92 26.03
C ASP A 105 -9.08 -5.07 25.07
N LEU A 106 -8.49 -6.14 25.58
CA LEU A 106 -7.96 -7.24 24.79
C LEU A 106 -8.90 -8.45 24.79
N ARG A 107 -8.77 -9.29 23.78
CA ARG A 107 -9.55 -10.51 23.64
C ARG A 107 -8.98 -11.63 24.47
N ALA A 108 -9.78 -12.17 25.38
CA ALA A 108 -9.44 -13.36 26.17
C ALA A 108 -9.50 -14.66 25.34
N GLY A 109 -8.76 -15.67 25.76
CA GLY A 109 -8.80 -17.04 25.19
C GLY A 109 -8.08 -17.20 23.85
N VAL A 110 -7.30 -16.22 23.41
CA VAL A 110 -6.46 -16.32 22.21
C VAL A 110 -5.12 -16.96 22.57
N THR A 111 -4.60 -17.82 21.68
CA THR A 111 -3.29 -18.45 21.82
C THR A 111 -2.41 -18.15 20.61
N PHE A 112 -1.11 -18.11 20.82
CA PHE A 112 -0.11 -18.12 19.75
C PHE A 112 0.08 -19.54 19.19
N SER A 113 0.76 -19.65 18.05
CA SER A 113 1.00 -20.93 17.38
C SER A 113 1.90 -21.90 18.18
N ASP A 114 2.60 -21.42 19.21
CA ASP A 114 3.40 -22.20 20.15
C ASP A 114 2.65 -22.55 21.46
N GLY A 115 1.35 -22.25 21.52
CA GLY A 115 0.49 -22.49 22.68
C GLY A 115 0.61 -21.46 23.82
N ALA A 116 1.43 -20.42 23.70
CA ALA A 116 1.45 -19.33 24.67
C ALA A 116 0.13 -18.54 24.60
N THR A 117 -0.32 -18.00 25.75
CA THR A 117 -1.53 -17.19 25.84
C THR A 117 -1.26 -15.76 25.37
N PHE A 118 -2.21 -15.17 24.65
CA PHE A 118 -2.27 -13.74 24.40
C PHE A 118 -3.01 -13.05 25.54
N ASP A 119 -2.37 -12.10 26.21
CA ASP A 119 -2.85 -11.29 27.31
C ASP A 119 -2.23 -9.89 27.28
N ALA A 120 -2.47 -9.07 28.28
CA ALA A 120 -1.95 -7.72 28.38
C ALA A 120 -0.42 -7.67 28.44
N GLU A 121 0.24 -8.62 29.10
CA GLU A 121 1.71 -8.71 29.13
C GLU A 121 2.28 -9.07 27.76
N ALA A 122 1.62 -9.96 27.02
CA ALA A 122 2.00 -10.30 25.66
C ALA A 122 1.84 -9.11 24.70
N ALA A 123 0.74 -8.37 24.80
CA ALA A 123 0.52 -7.16 24.00
C ALA A 123 1.59 -6.09 24.30
N LYS A 124 1.86 -5.83 25.59
CA LYS A 124 2.93 -4.91 26.00
C LYS A 124 4.30 -5.35 25.45
N ALA A 125 4.64 -6.62 25.58
CA ALA A 125 5.92 -7.14 25.10
C ALA A 125 6.12 -6.91 23.61
N ASN A 126 5.05 -7.08 22.79
CA ASN A 126 5.07 -6.81 21.34
C ASN A 126 5.27 -5.32 21.03
N LEU A 127 4.51 -4.43 21.66
CA LEU A 127 4.63 -2.99 21.44
C LEU A 127 5.99 -2.44 21.89
N ASP A 128 6.52 -2.92 23.02
CA ASP A 128 7.86 -2.56 23.49
C ASP A 128 8.95 -3.11 22.58
N HIS A 129 8.80 -4.34 22.06
CA HIS A 129 9.70 -4.92 21.08
C HIS A 129 9.69 -4.10 19.80
N PHE A 130 8.51 -3.74 19.27
CA PHE A 130 8.38 -2.92 18.07
C PHE A 130 9.11 -1.57 18.20
N LYS A 131 8.98 -0.89 19.33
CA LYS A 131 9.67 0.37 19.61
C LYS A 131 11.20 0.21 19.68
N LYS A 132 11.71 -0.90 20.17
CA LYS A 132 13.15 -1.16 20.39
C LYS A 132 13.86 -1.74 19.18
N ALA A 133 13.16 -2.48 18.32
CA ALA A 133 13.75 -3.25 17.24
C ALA A 133 14.27 -2.40 16.06
N ASN A 134 14.04 -1.08 16.07
CA ASN A 134 14.47 -0.14 15.04
C ASN A 134 14.08 -0.58 13.62
N GLY A 135 12.87 -1.13 13.49
CA GLY A 135 12.32 -1.63 12.22
C GLY A 135 11.87 -0.50 11.28
N PRO A 136 11.51 -0.84 10.03
CA PRO A 136 11.18 0.15 8.99
C PRO A 136 9.95 1.00 9.32
N GLN A 137 9.09 0.54 10.23
CA GLN A 137 7.87 1.22 10.65
C GLN A 137 7.90 1.74 12.10
N MET A 138 9.07 1.82 12.72
CA MET A 138 9.22 2.27 14.11
C MET A 138 8.55 3.63 14.39
N ALA A 139 8.43 4.48 13.37
CA ALA A 139 7.76 5.78 13.46
C ALA A 139 6.29 5.66 13.88
N GLN A 140 5.63 4.53 13.65
CA GLN A 140 4.23 4.31 14.01
C GLN A 140 3.96 4.39 15.53
N LEU A 141 4.95 4.13 16.38
CA LEU A 141 4.83 4.23 17.84
C LEU A 141 5.69 5.33 18.45
N THR A 142 6.16 6.31 17.66
CA THR A 142 7.00 7.40 18.18
C THR A 142 6.30 8.25 19.23
N ALA A 143 4.99 8.45 19.10
CA ALA A 143 4.20 9.19 20.09
C ALA A 143 3.99 8.40 21.39
N VAL A 144 4.08 7.07 21.36
CA VAL A 144 3.87 6.22 22.55
C VAL A 144 5.11 6.28 23.45
N SER A 145 4.96 6.91 24.62
CA SER A 145 6.02 6.98 25.64
C SER A 145 6.15 5.67 26.41
N ASP A 146 5.04 5.10 26.82
CA ASP A 146 4.97 3.90 27.65
C ASP A 146 3.72 3.06 27.33
N VAL A 147 3.80 1.76 27.56
CA VAL A 147 2.67 0.82 27.54
C VAL A 147 2.53 0.23 28.93
N LYS A 148 1.41 0.52 29.60
CA LYS A 148 1.12 0.06 30.95
C LYS A 148 0.10 -1.08 30.90
N VAL A 149 0.36 -2.15 31.62
CA VAL A 149 -0.62 -3.20 31.92
C VAL A 149 -1.50 -2.72 33.10
N VAL A 150 -2.81 -2.66 32.86
CA VAL A 150 -3.80 -2.28 33.86
C VAL A 150 -4.26 -3.53 34.60
N ASP A 151 -4.62 -4.57 33.87
CA ASP A 151 -5.00 -5.90 34.36
C ASP A 151 -4.69 -6.97 33.28
N ALA A 152 -5.24 -8.17 33.39
CA ALA A 152 -4.90 -9.30 32.54
C ALA A 152 -5.31 -9.09 31.06
N ASP A 153 -6.32 -8.28 30.79
CA ASP A 153 -6.90 -8.04 29.47
C ASP A 153 -7.06 -6.55 29.11
N THR A 154 -6.36 -5.65 29.83
CA THR A 154 -6.40 -4.21 29.55
C THR A 154 -5.00 -3.59 29.58
N ILE A 155 -4.68 -2.83 28.53
CA ILE A 155 -3.46 -2.01 28.47
C ILE A 155 -3.80 -0.53 28.26
N GLU A 156 -2.91 0.35 28.71
CA GLU A 156 -2.91 1.78 28.40
C GLU A 156 -1.66 2.15 27.60
N LEU A 157 -1.84 2.80 26.46
CA LEU A 157 -0.77 3.44 25.70
C LEU A 157 -0.72 4.92 26.08
N ASN A 158 0.34 5.31 26.80
CA ASN A 158 0.58 6.69 27.17
C ASN A 158 1.35 7.42 26.06
N LEU A 159 0.88 8.60 25.65
CA LEU A 159 1.43 9.36 24.54
C LEU A 159 2.14 10.63 25.05
N THR A 160 3.23 11.00 24.38
CA THR A 160 3.92 12.28 24.59
C THR A 160 3.14 13.48 24.04
N ALA A 161 2.29 13.23 23.05
CA ALA A 161 1.36 14.19 22.44
C ALA A 161 0.27 13.39 21.71
N PRO A 162 -0.91 13.96 21.44
CA PRO A 162 -1.95 13.30 20.63
C PRO A 162 -1.42 12.81 19.29
N ASP A 163 -1.83 11.59 18.90
CA ASP A 163 -1.52 11.00 17.61
C ASP A 163 -2.80 10.42 16.98
N PRO A 164 -3.47 11.16 16.10
CA PRO A 164 -4.71 10.71 15.46
C PRO A 164 -4.56 9.45 14.59
N SER A 165 -3.32 9.07 14.24
CA SER A 165 -3.05 7.87 13.42
C SER A 165 -2.75 6.62 14.25
N LEU A 166 -2.70 6.69 15.58
CA LEU A 166 -2.30 5.55 16.42
C LEU A 166 -3.23 4.34 16.21
N GLU A 167 -4.54 4.56 16.18
CA GLU A 167 -5.49 3.46 15.91
C GLU A 167 -5.24 2.82 14.54
N PHE A 168 -4.99 3.63 13.51
CA PHE A 168 -4.61 3.14 12.19
C PHE A 168 -3.32 2.30 12.27
N TYR A 169 -2.30 2.75 12.99
CA TYR A 169 -1.04 2.00 13.15
C TYR A 169 -1.23 0.67 13.87
N LEU A 170 -2.16 0.60 14.85
CA LEU A 170 -2.50 -0.65 15.53
C LEU A 170 -3.25 -1.66 14.64
N SER A 171 -3.70 -1.26 13.46
CA SER A 171 -4.21 -2.14 12.40
C SER A 171 -3.15 -2.50 11.35
N GLN A 172 -1.95 -1.97 11.47
CA GLN A 172 -0.81 -2.15 10.57
C GLN A 172 0.34 -2.89 11.27
N ALA A 173 1.57 -2.61 10.88
CA ALA A 173 2.77 -3.28 11.39
C ALA A 173 2.90 -3.20 12.92
N ALA A 174 2.61 -2.05 13.53
CA ALA A 174 2.73 -1.86 14.97
C ALA A 174 1.73 -2.69 15.79
N GLY A 175 0.63 -3.10 15.18
CA GLY A 175 -0.40 -3.91 15.83
C GLY A 175 -0.21 -5.41 15.73
N LEU A 176 0.75 -5.91 14.96
CA LEU A 176 0.97 -7.36 14.78
C LEU A 176 1.48 -8.00 16.07
N MET A 177 0.89 -9.16 16.45
CA MET A 177 1.17 -9.82 17.72
C MET A 177 1.86 -11.16 17.55
N GLY A 178 3.14 -11.22 17.91
CA GLY A 178 3.98 -12.42 17.98
C GLY A 178 4.03 -13.01 19.40
N SER A 179 4.37 -14.30 19.51
CA SER A 179 4.55 -14.94 20.82
C SER A 179 5.69 -14.29 21.60
N PRO A 180 5.47 -13.87 22.86
CA PRO A 180 6.53 -13.30 23.71
C PRO A 180 7.78 -14.19 23.84
N LYS A 181 7.61 -15.52 23.74
CA LYS A 181 8.73 -16.49 23.80
C LYS A 181 9.63 -16.41 22.55
N ALA A 182 9.07 -15.97 21.40
CA ALA A 182 9.79 -15.90 20.15
C ALA A 182 10.36 -14.49 19.86
N LEU A 183 9.77 -13.44 20.44
CA LEU A 183 10.21 -12.06 20.22
C LEU A 183 11.70 -11.87 20.55
N GLY A 184 12.42 -11.18 19.67
CA GLY A 184 13.84 -10.88 19.84
C GLY A 184 14.79 -12.08 19.66
N THR A 185 14.28 -13.28 19.35
CA THR A 185 15.12 -14.45 19.02
C THR A 185 15.53 -14.44 17.55
N GLU A 186 16.67 -15.07 17.22
CA GLU A 186 17.03 -15.25 15.80
C GLU A 186 16.04 -16.12 15.02
N GLY A 187 15.37 -17.07 15.70
CA GLY A 187 14.41 -17.97 15.09
C GLY A 187 13.22 -17.27 14.46
N ILE A 188 12.67 -16.20 15.09
CA ILE A 188 11.49 -15.50 14.59
C ILE A 188 11.75 -14.81 13.23
N LYS A 189 13.01 -14.51 12.90
CA LYS A 189 13.36 -13.89 11.61
C LYS A 189 13.06 -14.81 10.42
N THR A 190 13.10 -16.10 10.61
CA THR A 190 12.87 -17.11 9.55
C THR A 190 11.59 -17.92 9.74
N GLU A 191 11.08 -17.98 10.96
CA GLU A 191 9.94 -18.78 11.34
C GLU A 191 8.99 -17.95 12.22
N PRO A 192 7.85 -17.48 11.65
CA PRO A 192 6.90 -16.69 12.41
C PRO A 192 6.16 -17.52 13.45
N VAL A 193 6.06 -16.98 14.67
CA VAL A 193 5.29 -17.55 15.77
C VAL A 193 4.30 -16.50 16.24
N GLY A 194 3.05 -16.59 15.80
CA GLY A 194 2.05 -15.54 16.03
C GLY A 194 0.67 -16.05 16.36
N SER A 195 -0.25 -15.12 16.54
CA SER A 195 -1.67 -15.36 16.85
C SER A 195 -2.51 -15.66 15.60
N GLY A 196 -1.98 -15.47 14.40
CA GLY A 196 -2.71 -15.48 13.14
C GLY A 196 -3.28 -16.82 12.69
N PRO A 197 -4.02 -16.82 11.55
CA PRO A 197 -4.81 -17.95 11.10
C PRO A 197 -4.02 -19.14 10.57
N TYR A 198 -2.74 -18.95 10.24
CA TYR A 198 -1.93 -20.00 9.60
C TYR A 198 -0.58 -20.16 10.29
N VAL A 199 0.01 -21.34 10.13
CA VAL A 199 1.38 -21.66 10.57
C VAL A 199 2.24 -21.97 9.35
N MET A 200 3.47 -21.51 9.35
CA MET A 200 4.42 -21.77 8.27
C MET A 200 4.72 -23.27 8.16
N ASP A 201 4.55 -23.80 6.96
CA ASP A 201 5.04 -25.14 6.58
C ASP A 201 6.50 -25.00 6.15
N LYS A 202 7.40 -25.28 7.07
CA LYS A 202 8.85 -25.19 6.83
C LYS A 202 9.35 -26.14 5.73
N ALA A 203 8.76 -27.32 5.62
CA ALA A 203 9.18 -28.32 4.64
C ALA A 203 8.83 -27.88 3.21
N ALA A 204 7.72 -27.12 3.05
CA ALA A 204 7.27 -26.61 1.77
C ALA A 204 7.75 -25.18 1.47
N THR A 205 8.26 -24.45 2.47
CA THR A 205 8.80 -23.09 2.32
C THR A 205 10.22 -23.17 1.76
N VAL A 206 10.49 -22.37 0.71
CA VAL A 206 11.79 -22.29 0.05
C VAL A 206 12.20 -20.83 -0.03
N LYS A 207 13.30 -20.49 0.62
CA LYS A 207 13.85 -19.13 0.62
C LYS A 207 14.02 -18.60 -0.80
N ASP A 208 13.76 -17.32 -1.02
CA ASP A 208 13.81 -16.61 -2.31
C ASP A 208 12.85 -17.17 -3.39
N SER A 209 11.97 -18.10 -3.04
CA SER A 209 11.03 -18.74 -3.99
C SER A 209 9.59 -18.70 -3.52
N GLN A 210 9.31 -19.25 -2.34
CA GLN A 210 7.94 -19.26 -1.80
C GLN A 210 7.90 -19.42 -0.29
N SER A 211 6.87 -18.84 0.32
CA SER A 211 6.48 -19.09 1.72
C SER A 211 5.13 -19.80 1.74
N VAL A 212 5.05 -20.92 2.44
CA VAL A 212 3.87 -21.78 2.50
C VAL A 212 3.32 -21.82 3.92
N PHE A 213 2.01 -21.68 4.05
CA PHE A 213 1.30 -21.65 5.32
C PHE A 213 0.12 -22.62 5.29
N THR A 214 -0.12 -23.31 6.41
CA THR A 214 -1.25 -24.21 6.61
C THR A 214 -2.18 -23.71 7.71
N ALA A 215 -3.47 -23.95 7.57
CA ALA A 215 -4.49 -23.46 8.49
C ALA A 215 -4.30 -24.01 9.92
N ARG A 216 -4.35 -23.16 10.93
CA ARG A 216 -4.35 -23.55 12.34
C ARG A 216 -5.68 -24.17 12.74
N LYS A 217 -5.64 -25.30 13.44
CA LYS A 217 -6.86 -25.98 13.93
C LYS A 217 -7.51 -25.22 15.08
N ASP A 218 -6.71 -24.57 15.91
CA ASP A 218 -7.07 -23.86 17.14
C ASP A 218 -7.23 -22.35 16.94
N TYR A 219 -7.24 -21.85 15.70
CA TYR A 219 -7.40 -20.42 15.46
C TYR A 219 -8.76 -19.91 15.95
N TRP A 220 -8.76 -18.85 16.71
CA TRP A 220 -9.92 -18.30 17.40
C TRP A 220 -10.98 -17.73 16.45
N ASN A 221 -10.60 -17.14 15.30
CA ASN A 221 -11.50 -16.48 14.33
C ASN A 221 -11.61 -17.27 13.01
N LYS A 222 -12.38 -18.34 13.03
CA LYS A 222 -12.57 -19.17 11.84
C LYS A 222 -13.11 -18.44 10.61
N GLY A 223 -13.81 -17.32 10.80
CA GLY A 223 -14.32 -16.47 9.70
C GLY A 223 -13.21 -15.87 8.84
N ASN A 224 -12.03 -15.62 9.40
CA ASN A 224 -10.88 -15.09 8.68
C ASN A 224 -9.96 -16.18 8.10
N GLN A 225 -10.20 -17.47 8.40
CA GLN A 225 -9.44 -18.61 7.91
C GLN A 225 -10.20 -19.31 6.77
N LYS A 226 -10.16 -18.74 5.57
CA LYS A 226 -11.01 -19.18 4.45
C LYS A 226 -10.38 -20.26 3.56
N PHE A 227 -9.10 -20.56 3.73
CA PHE A 227 -8.35 -21.56 2.96
C PHE A 227 -7.63 -22.52 3.91
N GLU A 228 -7.38 -23.74 3.45
CA GLU A 228 -6.59 -24.74 4.20
C GLU A 228 -5.09 -24.45 4.05
N LYS A 229 -4.69 -23.88 2.91
CA LYS A 229 -3.30 -23.58 2.58
C LYS A 229 -3.19 -22.26 1.84
N VAL A 230 -2.21 -21.44 2.25
CA VAL A 230 -1.85 -20.18 1.58
C VAL A 230 -0.38 -20.25 1.17
N THR A 231 -0.08 -19.87 -0.07
CA THR A 231 1.28 -19.84 -0.60
C THR A 231 1.56 -18.45 -1.18
N PHE A 232 2.66 -17.83 -0.79
CA PHE A 232 3.19 -16.61 -1.40
C PHE A 232 4.37 -16.99 -2.28
N LYS A 233 4.22 -16.91 -3.61
CA LYS A 233 5.32 -17.10 -4.58
C LYS A 233 6.01 -15.80 -4.86
N ILE A 234 7.33 -15.76 -4.73
CA ILE A 234 8.13 -14.56 -4.95
C ILE A 234 8.39 -14.42 -6.45
N LEU A 235 7.77 -13.41 -7.07
CA LEU A 235 7.81 -13.14 -8.51
C LEU A 235 8.11 -11.64 -8.71
N VAL A 236 9.39 -11.28 -8.67
CA VAL A 236 9.84 -9.87 -8.72
C VAL A 236 9.55 -9.25 -10.08
N ASP A 237 9.76 -10.00 -11.17
CA ASP A 237 9.54 -9.54 -12.53
C ASP A 237 8.04 -9.51 -12.88
N ALA A 238 7.56 -8.39 -13.46
CA ALA A 238 6.15 -8.19 -13.80
C ALA A 238 5.66 -9.15 -14.89
N THR A 239 6.50 -9.49 -15.86
CA THR A 239 6.18 -10.44 -16.94
C THR A 239 6.05 -11.85 -16.36
N ALA A 240 6.96 -12.23 -15.45
CA ALA A 240 6.87 -13.52 -14.74
C ALA A 240 5.57 -13.61 -13.92
N ARG A 241 5.17 -12.54 -13.22
CA ARG A 241 3.88 -12.50 -12.49
C ARG A 241 2.70 -12.68 -13.42
N THR A 242 2.69 -11.96 -14.55
CA THR A 242 1.61 -12.07 -15.53
C THR A 242 1.50 -13.49 -16.08
N ASN A 243 2.63 -14.09 -16.48
CA ASN A 243 2.65 -15.46 -16.99
C ASN A 243 2.19 -16.48 -15.93
N ALA A 244 2.61 -16.32 -14.68
CA ALA A 244 2.19 -17.17 -13.57
C ALA A 244 0.68 -17.08 -13.29
N LEU A 245 0.10 -15.89 -13.38
CA LEU A 245 -1.34 -15.67 -13.23
C LEU A 245 -2.11 -16.31 -14.40
N VAL A 246 -1.72 -16.02 -15.64
CA VAL A 246 -2.40 -16.52 -16.86
C VAL A 246 -2.32 -18.05 -16.96
N SER A 247 -1.21 -18.66 -16.54
CA SER A 247 -1.05 -20.12 -16.49
C SER A 247 -1.69 -20.79 -15.28
N GLY A 248 -2.23 -20.01 -14.33
CA GLY A 248 -2.85 -20.55 -13.11
C GLY A 248 -1.86 -21.03 -12.06
N GLN A 249 -0.59 -20.63 -12.13
CA GLN A 249 0.42 -20.92 -11.10
C GLN A 249 0.24 -20.06 -9.85
N VAL A 250 -0.40 -18.90 -9.99
CA VAL A 250 -0.89 -18.05 -8.90
C VAL A 250 -2.36 -17.71 -9.16
N ASP A 251 -3.11 -17.49 -8.09
CA ASP A 251 -4.53 -17.14 -8.16
C ASP A 251 -4.75 -15.62 -8.25
N ALA A 252 -3.82 -14.84 -7.70
CA ALA A 252 -3.85 -13.38 -7.77
C ALA A 252 -2.45 -12.78 -7.64
N THR A 253 -2.27 -11.59 -8.22
CA THR A 253 -1.03 -10.81 -8.10
C THR A 253 -1.22 -9.36 -8.57
N LEU A 254 -0.28 -8.48 -8.16
CA LEU A 254 -0.18 -7.11 -8.64
C LEU A 254 0.52 -7.10 -10.02
N LEU A 255 -0.07 -6.40 -10.99
CA LEU A 255 0.51 -6.17 -12.31
C LEU A 255 0.65 -4.66 -12.57
N ASP A 256 1.41 -4.31 -13.60
CA ASP A 256 1.51 -2.94 -14.11
C ASP A 256 0.57 -2.71 -15.31
N PRO A 257 0.34 -1.45 -15.73
CA PRO A 257 -0.55 -1.15 -16.84
C PRO A 257 -0.17 -1.81 -18.18
N LYS A 258 1.13 -2.09 -18.40
CA LYS A 258 1.61 -2.69 -19.66
C LYS A 258 1.29 -4.19 -19.71
N THR A 259 1.54 -4.88 -18.62
CA THR A 259 1.33 -6.34 -18.51
C THR A 259 -0.12 -6.70 -18.19
N GLY A 260 -0.88 -5.79 -17.58
CA GLY A 260 -2.30 -5.97 -17.25
C GLY A 260 -3.18 -6.31 -18.45
N LYS A 261 -2.90 -5.74 -19.63
CA LYS A 261 -3.64 -6.06 -20.88
C LYS A 261 -3.59 -7.55 -21.26
N GLN A 262 -2.48 -8.24 -21.00
CA GLN A 262 -2.37 -9.69 -21.21
C GLN A 262 -3.28 -10.45 -20.25
N ALA A 263 -3.36 -10.04 -18.99
CA ALA A 263 -4.25 -10.64 -18.00
C ALA A 263 -5.72 -10.43 -18.37
N GLU A 264 -6.10 -9.25 -18.86
CA GLU A 264 -7.45 -8.95 -19.35
C GLU A 264 -7.81 -9.86 -20.55
N GLY A 265 -6.89 -10.00 -21.51
CA GLY A 265 -7.06 -10.92 -22.64
C GLY A 265 -7.25 -12.39 -22.23
N ALA A 266 -6.66 -12.79 -21.09
CA ALA A 266 -6.85 -14.10 -20.49
C ALA A 266 -8.07 -14.17 -19.53
N LYS A 267 -8.95 -13.15 -19.52
CA LYS A 267 -10.16 -13.05 -18.70
C LYS A 267 -9.90 -13.07 -17.19
N MET A 268 -8.75 -12.60 -16.75
CA MET A 268 -8.50 -12.34 -15.34
C MET A 268 -9.34 -11.14 -14.88
N LYS A 269 -9.81 -11.19 -13.63
CA LYS A 269 -10.60 -10.11 -13.04
C LYS A 269 -9.67 -9.08 -12.43
N LEU A 270 -9.96 -7.80 -12.67
CA LEU A 270 -9.22 -6.67 -12.11
C LEU A 270 -9.96 -6.10 -10.90
N VAL A 271 -9.25 -5.88 -9.81
CA VAL A 271 -9.63 -5.00 -8.73
C VAL A 271 -8.60 -3.88 -8.61
N THR A 272 -9.06 -2.65 -8.43
CA THR A 272 -8.19 -1.48 -8.35
C THR A 272 -8.40 -0.71 -7.06
N ASN A 273 -7.35 -0.05 -6.63
CA ASN A 273 -7.39 0.90 -5.52
C ASN A 273 -6.30 1.96 -5.71
N GLU A 274 -6.64 3.22 -5.46
CA GLU A 274 -5.68 4.32 -5.47
C GLU A 274 -4.96 4.37 -4.13
N VAL A 275 -3.63 4.33 -4.14
CA VAL A 275 -2.80 4.33 -2.92
C VAL A 275 -1.91 5.57 -2.86
N ASP A 276 -1.27 5.90 -3.97
CA ASP A 276 -0.30 6.98 -4.07
C ASP A 276 -0.74 8.04 -5.07
N TRP A 277 -0.28 9.27 -4.88
CA TRP A 277 -0.24 10.28 -5.92
C TRP A 277 1.18 10.45 -6.45
N GLN A 278 1.32 10.83 -7.71
CA GLN A 278 2.58 11.17 -8.35
C GLN A 278 2.58 12.62 -8.82
N GLY A 279 3.75 13.27 -8.72
CA GLY A 279 3.92 14.65 -9.15
C GLY A 279 5.21 15.28 -8.65
N LEU A 280 5.30 16.59 -8.83
CA LEU A 280 6.42 17.38 -8.33
C LEU A 280 6.19 17.82 -6.88
N LEU A 281 7.21 17.61 -6.07
CA LEU A 281 7.36 18.17 -4.73
C LEU A 281 8.21 19.45 -4.87
N LEU A 282 7.65 20.60 -4.51
CA LEU A 282 8.33 21.89 -4.52
C LEU A 282 8.81 22.15 -3.10
N LEU A 283 10.06 21.69 -2.79
CA LEU A 283 10.55 21.57 -1.41
C LEU A 283 11.02 22.91 -0.82
N ASP A 284 11.66 23.75 -1.64
CA ASP A 284 12.29 25.02 -1.22
C ASP A 284 11.30 26.19 -1.37
N ARG A 285 10.26 26.19 -0.53
CA ARG A 285 9.13 27.14 -0.67
C ARG A 285 9.43 28.55 -0.19
N ASP A 286 10.54 28.73 0.53
CA ASP A 286 11.04 30.05 0.94
C ASP A 286 12.11 30.59 -0.03
N GLY A 287 12.52 29.79 -1.03
CA GLY A 287 13.51 30.18 -2.04
C GLY A 287 14.93 30.30 -1.50
N ALA A 288 15.26 29.55 -0.46
CA ALA A 288 16.58 29.61 0.20
C ALA A 288 17.73 29.17 -0.71
N LYS A 289 17.48 28.23 -1.62
CA LYS A 289 18.46 27.72 -2.61
C LYS A 289 17.99 27.93 -4.05
N ASN A 290 16.68 27.99 -4.27
CA ASN A 290 16.07 28.29 -5.56
C ASN A 290 15.08 29.45 -5.39
N THR A 291 15.57 30.69 -5.50
CA THR A 291 14.80 31.91 -5.26
C THR A 291 13.44 31.96 -5.98
N PRO A 292 13.31 31.53 -7.25
CA PRO A 292 12.01 31.48 -7.91
C PRO A 292 10.96 30.66 -7.17
N LEU A 293 11.33 29.54 -6.54
CA LEU A 293 10.39 28.70 -5.79
C LEU A 293 9.83 29.38 -4.54
N GLY A 294 10.48 30.43 -4.02
CA GLY A 294 9.94 31.26 -2.93
C GLY A 294 8.69 32.03 -3.33
N ASN A 295 8.49 32.30 -4.62
CA ASN A 295 7.31 33.00 -5.10
C ASN A 295 6.16 32.05 -5.38
N VAL A 296 5.02 32.23 -4.69
CA VAL A 296 3.84 31.39 -4.87
C VAL A 296 3.32 31.38 -6.31
N LYS A 297 3.41 32.51 -7.06
CA LYS A 297 2.98 32.58 -8.45
C LYS A 297 3.80 31.67 -9.37
N VAL A 298 5.10 31.50 -9.09
CA VAL A 298 5.94 30.54 -9.82
C VAL A 298 5.46 29.11 -9.56
N ARG A 299 5.18 28.76 -8.30
CA ARG A 299 4.66 27.43 -7.94
C ARG A 299 3.26 27.16 -8.52
N GLN A 300 2.40 28.19 -8.57
CA GLN A 300 1.09 28.11 -9.23
C GLN A 300 1.24 27.96 -10.76
N ALA A 301 2.18 28.70 -11.38
CA ALA A 301 2.48 28.54 -12.81
C ALA A 301 2.89 27.10 -13.17
N ILE A 302 3.72 26.46 -12.33
CA ILE A 302 4.09 25.05 -12.49
C ILE A 302 2.83 24.16 -12.49
N ASN A 303 1.86 24.42 -11.61
CA ASN A 303 0.62 23.65 -11.54
C ASN A 303 -0.28 23.83 -12.77
N TYR A 304 -0.39 25.07 -13.31
CA TYR A 304 -1.16 25.33 -14.52
C TYR A 304 -0.50 24.83 -15.82
N ALA A 305 0.79 24.46 -15.77
CA ALA A 305 1.53 23.93 -16.93
C ALA A 305 1.11 22.52 -17.33
N PHE A 306 0.45 21.76 -16.46
CA PHE A 306 0.26 20.33 -16.63
C PHE A 306 -1.12 19.94 -17.19
N ASP A 307 -1.14 19.35 -18.40
CA ASP A 307 -2.25 18.55 -18.90
C ASP A 307 -2.22 17.17 -18.23
N ARG A 308 -2.80 17.10 -17.04
CA ARG A 308 -2.78 15.92 -16.17
C ARG A 308 -3.41 14.69 -16.81
N LYS A 309 -4.48 14.91 -17.60
CA LYS A 309 -5.14 13.79 -18.29
C LYS A 309 -4.26 13.22 -19.39
N THR A 310 -3.70 14.06 -20.24
CA THR A 310 -2.79 13.62 -21.31
C THR A 310 -1.55 12.95 -20.73
N ILE A 311 -0.99 13.47 -19.64
CA ILE A 311 0.14 12.83 -18.96
C ILE A 311 -0.26 11.43 -18.47
N LEU A 312 -1.38 11.30 -17.74
CA LEU A 312 -1.86 10.01 -17.25
C LEU A 312 -2.08 8.99 -18.39
N ASP A 313 -2.70 9.42 -19.47
CA ASP A 313 -2.96 8.54 -20.62
C ASP A 313 -1.65 8.06 -21.27
N GLN A 314 -0.65 8.93 -21.37
CA GLN A 314 0.64 8.60 -22.00
C GLN A 314 1.52 7.70 -21.11
N VAL A 315 1.59 7.97 -19.80
CA VAL A 315 2.56 7.31 -18.91
C VAL A 315 1.96 6.11 -18.18
N MET A 316 0.65 6.13 -17.88
CA MET A 316 -0.05 5.10 -17.12
C MET A 316 -1.17 4.41 -17.89
N LEU A 317 -1.25 4.65 -19.21
CA LEU A 317 -2.31 4.09 -20.09
C LEU A 317 -3.72 4.35 -19.54
N GLY A 318 -3.94 5.52 -18.91
CA GLY A 318 -5.20 5.92 -18.30
C GLY A 318 -5.51 5.27 -16.94
N GLN A 319 -4.56 4.52 -16.37
CA GLN A 319 -4.77 3.83 -15.08
C GLN A 319 -4.50 4.74 -13.89
N GLY A 320 -5.53 5.46 -13.47
CA GLY A 320 -5.47 6.41 -12.36
C GLY A 320 -6.50 7.51 -12.49
N THR A 321 -6.37 8.55 -11.67
CA THR A 321 -7.23 9.74 -11.68
C THR A 321 -6.37 11.00 -11.65
N PRO A 322 -6.54 11.95 -12.59
CA PRO A 322 -5.90 13.26 -12.52
C PRO A 322 -6.28 13.98 -11.23
N THR A 323 -5.35 14.71 -10.61
CA THR A 323 -5.62 15.44 -9.36
C THR A 323 -4.72 16.64 -9.19
N SER A 324 -5.21 17.68 -8.51
CA SER A 324 -4.43 18.85 -8.06
C SER A 324 -4.10 18.80 -6.56
N GLN A 325 -4.57 17.80 -5.81
CA GLN A 325 -4.42 17.71 -4.36
C GLN A 325 -3.66 16.45 -3.93
N PRO A 326 -2.85 16.51 -2.85
CA PRO A 326 -2.05 15.39 -2.38
C PRO A 326 -2.84 14.33 -1.58
N PHE A 327 -4.12 14.59 -1.25
CA PHE A 327 -4.98 13.65 -0.52
C PHE A 327 -5.95 12.96 -1.46
N GLY A 328 -6.19 11.66 -1.24
CA GLY A 328 -7.07 10.83 -2.06
C GLY A 328 -8.50 10.78 -1.55
N LYS A 329 -9.45 10.34 -2.39
CA LYS A 329 -10.88 10.29 -2.07
C LYS A 329 -11.23 9.51 -0.80
N ALA A 330 -10.44 8.52 -0.45
CA ALA A 330 -10.63 7.74 0.77
C ALA A 330 -10.00 8.40 2.02
N SER A 331 -9.32 9.53 1.86
CA SER A 331 -8.78 10.33 2.97
C SER A 331 -9.83 11.31 3.47
N GLY A 332 -9.97 11.46 4.79
CA GLY A 332 -10.81 12.49 5.38
C GLY A 332 -10.41 13.92 5.02
N ALA A 333 -9.18 14.12 4.55
CA ALA A 333 -8.66 15.41 4.12
C ALA A 333 -9.00 15.78 2.66
N TRP A 334 -9.52 14.85 1.87
CA TRP A 334 -9.90 15.11 0.48
C TRP A 334 -11.14 16.01 0.39
N THR A 335 -11.16 16.91 -0.60
CA THR A 335 -12.36 17.68 -0.96
C THR A 335 -12.54 17.71 -2.48
N GLU A 336 -13.79 17.73 -2.94
CA GLU A 336 -14.10 17.79 -4.36
C GLU A 336 -13.67 19.10 -5.02
N GLU A 337 -13.78 20.20 -4.28
CA GLU A 337 -13.38 21.54 -4.74
C GLU A 337 -11.90 21.60 -5.18
N LEU A 338 -11.01 20.87 -4.49
CA LEU A 338 -9.58 20.87 -4.75
C LEU A 338 -9.15 19.88 -5.84
N GLU A 339 -10.03 18.99 -6.28
CA GLU A 339 -9.67 17.93 -7.24
C GLU A 339 -9.15 18.48 -8.57
N ASN A 340 -9.78 19.55 -9.07
CA ASN A 340 -9.43 20.24 -10.30
C ASN A 340 -9.13 21.72 -10.07
N HIS A 341 -8.54 22.07 -8.92
CA HIS A 341 -8.18 23.46 -8.57
C HIS A 341 -7.25 24.07 -9.61
N TYR A 342 -6.28 23.30 -10.11
CA TYR A 342 -5.39 23.71 -11.20
C TYR A 342 -5.76 22.97 -12.49
N THR A 343 -6.42 23.66 -13.41
CA THR A 343 -6.68 23.18 -14.77
C THR A 343 -5.47 23.50 -15.68
N TYR A 344 -5.32 22.76 -16.77
CA TYR A 344 -4.28 23.03 -17.76
C TYR A 344 -4.52 24.38 -18.43
N ASP A 345 -3.64 25.35 -18.18
CA ASP A 345 -3.68 26.70 -18.76
C ASP A 345 -2.26 27.28 -18.89
N PRO A 346 -1.53 26.94 -19.96
CA PRO A 346 -0.17 27.43 -20.16
C PRO A 346 -0.10 28.94 -20.41
N ALA A 347 -1.19 29.59 -20.84
CA ALA A 347 -1.23 31.04 -20.99
C ALA A 347 -1.25 31.71 -19.63
N LYS A 348 -2.10 31.26 -18.71
CA LYS A 348 -2.12 31.69 -17.31
C LYS A 348 -0.80 31.42 -16.61
N ALA A 349 -0.18 30.25 -16.88
CA ALA A 349 1.13 29.92 -16.31
C ALA A 349 2.20 30.94 -16.74
N LYS A 350 2.29 31.28 -18.02
CA LYS A 350 3.20 32.34 -18.51
C LYS A 350 2.90 33.72 -17.91
N GLN A 351 1.62 34.07 -17.77
CA GLN A 351 1.23 35.32 -17.12
C GLN A 351 1.71 35.36 -15.68
N LEU A 352 1.53 34.28 -14.89
CA LEU A 352 1.98 34.21 -13.51
C LEU A 352 3.51 34.35 -13.39
N LEU A 353 4.28 33.71 -14.31
CA LEU A 353 5.73 33.86 -14.37
C LEU A 353 6.13 35.32 -14.65
N LYS A 354 5.47 35.99 -15.58
CA LYS A 354 5.69 37.40 -15.87
C LYS A 354 5.38 38.29 -14.65
N GLU A 355 4.24 38.09 -13.99
CA GLU A 355 3.85 38.82 -12.78
C GLU A 355 4.81 38.57 -11.61
N ALA A 356 5.47 37.39 -11.58
CA ALA A 356 6.49 37.06 -10.61
C ALA A 356 7.89 37.62 -10.94
N GLY A 357 8.06 38.26 -12.13
CA GLY A 357 9.33 38.79 -12.60
C GLY A 357 10.25 37.78 -13.29
N TYR A 358 9.70 36.66 -13.72
CA TYR A 358 10.44 35.55 -14.34
C TYR A 358 10.03 35.28 -15.82
N GLU A 359 9.69 36.34 -16.55
CA GLU A 359 9.33 36.24 -17.97
C GLU A 359 10.47 35.65 -18.84
N SER A 360 11.74 35.85 -18.41
CA SER A 360 12.92 35.33 -19.10
C SER A 360 13.18 33.81 -18.81
N GLY A 361 12.37 33.20 -17.97
CA GLY A 361 12.45 31.78 -17.62
C GLY A 361 12.92 31.50 -16.21
N VAL A 362 12.75 30.24 -15.81
CA VAL A 362 13.15 29.67 -14.51
C VAL A 362 13.85 28.33 -14.74
N THR A 363 14.89 28.03 -13.97
CA THR A 363 15.51 26.70 -13.96
C THR A 363 15.19 25.99 -12.65
N LEU A 364 14.70 24.75 -12.77
CA LEU A 364 14.46 23.81 -11.67
C LEU A 364 15.38 22.60 -11.86
N ALA A 365 15.91 22.06 -10.77
CA ALA A 365 16.72 20.85 -10.79
C ALA A 365 16.00 19.74 -10.00
N VAL A 366 15.90 18.55 -10.59
CA VAL A 366 15.36 17.35 -9.93
C VAL A 366 16.36 16.20 -10.00
N PRO A 367 16.45 15.35 -8.96
CA PRO A 367 17.20 14.11 -9.09
C PRO A 367 16.50 13.15 -10.05
N ALA A 368 17.25 12.30 -10.75
CA ALA A 368 16.68 11.17 -11.46
C ALA A 368 16.23 10.12 -10.43
N VAL A 369 14.96 9.74 -10.46
CA VAL A 369 14.40 8.68 -9.62
C VAL A 369 14.13 7.46 -10.52
N PRO A 370 14.79 6.32 -10.31
CA PRO A 370 14.58 5.13 -11.14
C PRO A 370 13.10 4.74 -11.21
N GLY A 371 12.64 4.46 -12.43
CA GLY A 371 11.24 4.11 -12.71
C GLY A 371 10.33 5.29 -13.05
N PHE A 372 10.82 6.55 -12.98
CA PHE A 372 10.04 7.74 -13.36
C PHE A 372 10.59 8.48 -14.59
N GLU A 373 11.43 7.83 -15.39
CA GLU A 373 12.08 8.44 -16.55
C GLU A 373 11.07 8.95 -17.57
N THR A 374 10.02 8.15 -17.84
CA THR A 374 8.96 8.52 -18.79
C THR A 374 8.15 9.70 -18.29
N GLN A 375 7.79 9.71 -17.01
CA GLN A 375 7.05 10.80 -16.37
C GLN A 375 7.86 12.09 -16.40
N LEU A 376 9.14 12.03 -16.03
CA LEU A 376 10.04 13.18 -16.04
C LEU A 376 10.22 13.78 -17.45
N ALA A 377 10.26 12.94 -18.49
CA ALA A 377 10.37 13.43 -19.87
C ALA A 377 9.14 14.28 -20.27
N VAL A 378 7.93 13.83 -19.95
CA VAL A 378 6.70 14.57 -20.24
C VAL A 378 6.59 15.84 -19.39
N VAL A 379 6.89 15.75 -18.09
CA VAL A 379 6.92 16.91 -17.19
C VAL A 379 7.90 17.97 -17.68
N LYS A 380 9.10 17.57 -18.08
CA LYS A 380 10.12 18.46 -18.66
C LYS A 380 9.62 19.19 -19.89
N GLN A 381 8.93 18.50 -20.79
CA GLN A 381 8.40 19.11 -22.00
C GLN A 381 7.34 20.17 -21.66
N GLN A 382 6.35 19.84 -20.83
CA GLN A 382 5.27 20.77 -20.53
C GLN A 382 5.74 21.98 -19.71
N LEU A 383 6.76 21.84 -18.86
CA LEU A 383 7.41 22.98 -18.21
C LEU A 383 8.17 23.86 -19.19
N ALA A 384 8.85 23.28 -20.18
CA ALA A 384 9.54 24.03 -21.22
C ALA A 384 8.58 24.88 -22.06
N ASP A 385 7.35 24.41 -22.30
CA ASP A 385 6.31 25.13 -23.04
C ASP A 385 5.90 26.46 -22.38
N ILE A 386 6.14 26.59 -21.06
CA ILE A 386 5.87 27.83 -20.32
C ILE A 386 7.13 28.63 -19.94
N GLY A 387 8.32 28.21 -20.40
CA GLY A 387 9.60 28.88 -20.13
C GLY A 387 10.32 28.37 -18.87
N ILE A 388 9.94 27.22 -18.32
CA ILE A 388 10.65 26.59 -17.20
C ILE A 388 11.54 25.46 -17.71
N THR A 389 12.86 25.59 -17.46
CA THR A 389 13.84 24.53 -17.78
C THR A 389 13.91 23.55 -16.60
N LEU A 390 13.64 22.24 -16.86
CA LEU A 390 13.83 21.18 -15.87
C LEU A 390 15.13 20.43 -16.16
N GLU A 391 16.11 20.56 -15.26
CA GLU A 391 17.37 19.82 -15.30
C GLU A 391 17.24 18.54 -14.48
N VAL A 392 17.48 17.40 -15.12
CA VAL A 392 17.48 16.09 -14.46
C VAL A 392 18.93 15.74 -14.09
N GLY A 393 19.21 15.70 -12.80
CA GLY A 393 20.53 15.43 -12.25
C GLY A 393 20.85 13.92 -12.12
N ALA A 394 21.83 13.62 -11.26
CA ALA A 394 22.21 12.24 -10.98
C ALA A 394 21.08 11.43 -10.35
N ALA A 395 21.11 10.11 -10.56
CA ALA A 395 20.16 9.21 -9.94
C ALA A 395 20.32 9.19 -8.41
N ILE A 396 19.18 9.11 -7.72
CA ILE A 396 19.16 8.90 -6.27
C ILE A 396 19.76 7.53 -5.91
N THR A 397 20.35 7.46 -4.73
CA THR A 397 21.02 6.27 -4.19
C THR A 397 20.36 5.79 -2.91
N ASN A 398 20.96 4.82 -2.25
CA ASN A 398 20.52 4.33 -0.93
C ASN A 398 20.57 5.40 0.18
N THR A 399 21.23 6.56 -0.07
CA THR A 399 21.30 7.70 0.84
C THR A 399 20.19 8.74 0.63
N PHE A 400 19.22 8.43 -0.21
CA PHE A 400 18.16 9.33 -0.62
C PHE A 400 17.47 10.09 0.52
N THR A 401 17.01 9.40 1.57
CA THR A 401 16.34 10.04 2.71
C THR A 401 17.27 11.02 3.46
N THR A 402 18.53 10.66 3.60
CA THR A 402 19.56 11.52 4.19
C THR A 402 19.81 12.76 3.32
N GLU A 403 19.86 12.60 2.00
CA GLU A 403 20.05 13.69 1.06
C GLU A 403 18.86 14.67 1.03
N VAL A 404 17.63 14.15 1.11
CA VAL A 404 16.43 15.00 1.27
C VAL A 404 16.48 15.77 2.58
N ALA A 405 16.75 15.10 3.70
CA ALA A 405 16.87 15.73 5.02
C ALA A 405 18.00 16.80 5.06
N ALA A 406 19.09 16.59 4.32
CA ALA A 406 20.19 17.55 4.16
C ALA A 406 19.85 18.70 3.18
N GLN A 407 18.61 18.83 2.70
CA GLN A 407 18.16 19.86 1.77
C GLN A 407 18.97 19.87 0.46
N LYS A 408 19.39 18.69 -0.03
CA LYS A 408 20.14 18.58 -1.28
C LYS A 408 19.28 18.94 -2.50
N PHE A 409 17.97 18.68 -2.43
CA PHE A 409 17.03 18.89 -3.51
C PHE A 409 16.05 20.03 -3.19
N THR A 410 15.84 20.93 -4.14
CA THR A 410 14.82 22.00 -4.07
C THR A 410 13.50 21.57 -4.69
N THR A 411 13.56 20.64 -5.61
CA THR A 411 12.41 20.05 -6.31
C THR A 411 12.69 18.58 -6.55
N MET A 412 11.66 17.73 -6.56
CA MET A 412 11.79 16.34 -6.96
C MET A 412 10.48 15.80 -7.52
N TYR A 413 10.56 14.81 -8.41
CA TYR A 413 9.40 14.03 -8.85
C TYR A 413 9.33 12.76 -8.03
N PHE A 414 8.16 12.47 -7.43
CA PHE A 414 8.03 11.29 -6.58
C PHE A 414 6.60 10.73 -6.53
N SER A 415 6.46 9.55 -5.91
CA SER A 415 5.17 8.92 -5.59
C SER A 415 5.01 8.86 -4.08
N LEU A 416 3.91 9.40 -3.56
CA LEU A 416 3.68 9.49 -2.13
C LEU A 416 2.29 9.01 -1.73
N PHE A 417 2.22 8.38 -0.56
CA PHE A 417 0.99 7.90 0.04
C PHE A 417 -0.01 9.04 0.28
N GLN A 418 -1.27 8.80 -0.04
CA GLN A 418 -2.37 9.78 0.02
C GLN A 418 -3.46 9.43 1.04
N GLY A 419 -3.16 8.52 1.96
CA GLY A 419 -4.18 7.85 2.75
C GLY A 419 -4.57 8.58 4.03
N GLU A 420 -4.21 8.03 5.18
CA GLU A 420 -4.58 8.55 6.48
C GLU A 420 -4.03 9.97 6.67
N PRO A 421 -4.89 10.96 7.06
CA PRO A 421 -4.55 12.38 7.03
C PRO A 421 -3.34 12.76 7.87
N TRP A 422 -3.25 12.29 9.12
CA TRP A 422 -2.13 12.63 10.00
C TRP A 422 -0.81 12.01 9.53
N VAL A 423 -0.85 10.79 8.97
CA VAL A 423 0.32 10.17 8.32
C VAL A 423 0.84 11.06 7.20
N ALA A 424 -0.05 11.53 6.32
CA ALA A 424 0.33 12.39 5.21
C ALA A 424 0.85 13.76 5.70
N VAL A 425 0.19 14.41 6.66
CA VAL A 425 0.65 15.68 7.24
C VAL A 425 2.07 15.53 7.81
N ASN A 426 2.35 14.45 8.54
CA ASN A 426 3.68 14.18 9.09
C ASN A 426 4.72 13.80 8.04
N GLN A 427 4.30 13.30 6.89
CA GLN A 427 5.20 12.94 5.81
C GLN A 427 5.60 14.14 4.93
N ILE A 428 4.65 15.06 4.65
CA ILE A 428 4.82 16.06 3.58
C ILE A 428 4.61 17.52 4.02
N VAL A 429 3.98 17.79 5.18
CA VAL A 429 3.58 19.16 5.55
C VAL A 429 4.26 19.65 6.82
N SER A 430 4.25 18.89 7.91
CA SER A 430 4.79 19.34 9.20
C SER A 430 6.27 19.75 9.10
N THR A 431 6.74 20.57 10.01
CA THR A 431 8.16 20.99 10.07
C THR A 431 9.12 19.84 10.40
N LYS A 432 8.57 18.66 10.81
CA LYS A 432 9.31 17.42 11.06
C LYS A 432 9.23 16.46 9.86
N ALA A 433 8.41 16.78 8.84
CA ALA A 433 8.18 15.94 7.69
C ALA A 433 9.43 15.78 6.83
N LEU A 434 9.72 14.55 6.38
CA LEU A 434 10.85 14.26 5.49
C LEU A 434 10.77 15.11 4.20
N TYR A 435 9.58 15.27 3.63
CA TYR A 435 9.35 16.05 2.41
C TYR A 435 8.99 17.50 2.65
N ASN A 436 9.31 18.03 3.84
CA ASN A 436 9.43 19.44 4.16
C ASN A 436 10.81 19.74 4.78
N PRO A 437 11.92 19.43 4.08
CA PRO A 437 13.27 19.49 4.66
C PRO A 437 13.69 20.93 4.99
N PHE A 438 13.13 21.92 4.32
CA PHE A 438 13.38 23.35 4.61
C PHE A 438 12.55 23.87 5.79
N LYS A 439 11.69 23.02 6.39
CA LYS A 439 10.85 23.33 7.54
C LYS A 439 9.91 24.53 7.31
N ASN A 440 9.46 24.68 6.05
CA ASN A 440 8.53 25.73 5.69
C ASN A 440 7.25 25.64 6.53
N THR A 441 6.83 26.75 7.10
CA THR A 441 5.59 26.88 7.84
C THR A 441 5.19 28.35 7.96
N THR A 442 3.95 28.60 8.33
CA THR A 442 3.45 29.93 8.74
C THR A 442 2.66 29.73 10.04
N PRO A 443 2.43 30.80 10.83
CA PRO A 443 1.56 30.69 12.01
C PRO A 443 0.17 30.11 11.68
N GLU A 444 -0.40 30.49 10.51
CA GLU A 444 -1.68 29.96 10.04
C GLU A 444 -1.61 28.45 9.77
N LEU A 445 -0.62 28.00 9.00
CA LEU A 445 -0.46 26.56 8.70
C LEU A 445 -0.19 25.76 9.96
N GLN A 446 0.67 26.25 10.86
CA GLN A 446 0.96 25.57 12.11
C GLN A 446 -0.31 25.40 12.94
N ALA A 447 -1.15 26.45 13.07
CA ALA A 447 -2.42 26.35 13.78
C ALA A 447 -3.35 25.29 13.17
N LYS A 448 -3.38 25.14 11.83
CA LYS A 448 -4.15 24.09 11.14
C LYS A 448 -3.58 22.70 11.43
N ILE A 449 -2.26 22.54 11.43
CA ILE A 449 -1.58 21.27 11.78
C ILE A 449 -1.88 20.90 13.23
N ASP A 450 -1.77 21.86 14.16
CA ASP A 450 -2.06 21.63 15.59
C ASP A 450 -3.52 21.24 15.81
N ALA A 451 -4.45 21.83 15.05
CA ALA A 451 -5.87 21.44 15.08
C ALA A 451 -6.08 19.98 14.63
N VAL A 452 -5.38 19.54 13.59
CA VAL A 452 -5.42 18.11 13.16
C VAL A 452 -4.87 17.20 14.25
N GLN A 453 -3.72 17.54 14.81
CA GLN A 453 -3.05 16.74 15.84
C GLN A 453 -3.93 16.54 17.09
N ASN A 454 -4.61 17.61 17.51
CA ASN A 454 -5.47 17.59 18.70
C ASN A 454 -6.92 17.22 18.40
N GLY A 455 -7.28 17.00 17.14
CA GLY A 455 -8.65 16.87 16.67
C GLY A 455 -9.32 15.52 16.98
N GLY A 456 -8.55 14.51 17.42
CA GLY A 456 -9.09 13.18 17.72
C GLY A 456 -9.90 12.65 16.52
N LYS A 457 -11.16 12.24 16.73
CA LYS A 457 -12.05 11.72 15.67
C LYS A 457 -12.35 12.71 14.53
N ASP A 458 -12.17 14.01 14.77
CA ASP A 458 -12.42 15.05 13.76
C ASP A 458 -11.13 15.41 12.96
N ALA A 459 -9.99 14.79 13.26
CA ALA A 459 -8.70 15.07 12.63
C ALA A 459 -8.76 15.02 11.10
N GLY A 460 -9.46 14.04 10.53
CA GLY A 460 -9.65 13.93 9.08
C GLY A 460 -10.33 15.14 8.47
N LYS A 461 -11.41 15.63 9.10
CA LYS A 461 -12.11 16.85 8.65
C LYS A 461 -11.26 18.10 8.82
N LEU A 462 -10.55 18.23 9.92
CA LEU A 462 -9.64 19.34 10.17
C LEU A 462 -8.48 19.39 9.18
N ALA A 463 -8.03 18.24 8.71
CA ALA A 463 -6.99 18.15 7.68
C ALA A 463 -7.42 18.68 6.30
N GLN A 464 -8.73 18.90 6.04
CA GLN A 464 -9.21 19.57 4.83
C GLN A 464 -8.68 21.00 4.75
N GLU A 465 -8.55 21.69 5.89
CA GLU A 465 -7.98 23.03 5.96
C GLU A 465 -6.47 23.04 5.66
N VAL A 466 -5.75 21.99 6.09
CA VAL A 466 -4.34 21.81 5.72
C VAL A 466 -4.22 21.53 4.22
N ASN A 467 -5.09 20.67 3.67
CA ASN A 467 -5.12 20.36 2.25
C ASN A 467 -5.39 21.63 1.41
N LYS A 468 -6.40 22.40 1.77
CA LYS A 468 -6.71 23.68 1.11
C LYS A 468 -5.51 24.60 1.08
N TYR A 469 -4.87 24.80 2.23
CA TYR A 469 -3.68 25.66 2.34
C TYR A 469 -2.56 25.19 1.41
N VAL A 470 -2.18 23.92 1.44
CA VAL A 470 -1.05 23.43 0.63
C VAL A 470 -1.34 23.44 -0.87
N VAL A 471 -2.61 23.30 -1.27
CA VAL A 471 -3.03 23.43 -2.68
C VAL A 471 -2.99 24.89 -3.11
N GLU A 472 -3.61 25.81 -2.38
CA GLU A 472 -3.64 27.24 -2.71
C GLU A 472 -2.23 27.88 -2.73
N GLN A 473 -1.36 27.43 -1.80
CA GLN A 473 0.04 27.84 -1.75
C GLN A 473 0.94 27.06 -2.70
N ALA A 474 0.37 26.15 -3.50
CA ALA A 474 1.08 25.32 -4.48
C ALA A 474 2.34 24.66 -3.90
N TRP A 475 2.21 23.99 -2.77
CA TRP A 475 3.32 23.27 -2.13
C TRP A 475 3.80 22.09 -2.94
N PHE A 476 2.89 21.52 -3.71
CA PHE A 476 3.08 20.39 -4.59
C PHE A 476 2.45 20.67 -5.94
N ALA A 477 2.85 19.93 -6.96
CA ALA A 477 2.14 19.86 -8.23
C ALA A 477 1.79 18.38 -8.50
N PRO A 478 0.74 17.85 -7.85
CA PRO A 478 0.24 16.52 -8.13
C PRO A 478 -0.23 16.42 -9.57
N LEU A 479 0.05 15.30 -10.21
CA LEU A 479 -0.40 15.02 -11.56
C LEU A 479 -1.58 14.07 -11.59
N PHE A 480 -1.45 12.93 -10.92
CA PHE A 480 -2.49 11.90 -10.86
C PHE A 480 -2.31 10.99 -9.66
N ARG A 481 -3.39 10.35 -9.25
CA ARG A 481 -3.38 9.21 -8.35
C ARG A 481 -3.22 7.93 -9.17
N VAL A 482 -2.49 6.96 -8.64
CA VAL A 482 -2.13 5.73 -9.33
C VAL A 482 -3.05 4.60 -8.90
N ASN A 483 -3.67 3.92 -9.88
CA ASN A 483 -4.35 2.66 -9.64
C ASN A 483 -3.33 1.54 -9.40
N GLN A 484 -3.43 0.90 -8.25
CA GLN A 484 -2.81 -0.40 -8.03
C GLN A 484 -3.67 -1.45 -8.72
N MET A 485 -3.10 -2.13 -9.72
CA MET A 485 -3.82 -3.07 -10.58
C MET A 485 -3.65 -4.50 -10.07
N TYR A 486 -4.58 -4.96 -9.25
CA TYR A 486 -4.54 -6.29 -8.68
C TYR A 486 -5.46 -7.24 -9.45
N TYR A 487 -4.87 -8.24 -10.10
CA TYR A 487 -5.59 -9.21 -10.92
C TYR A 487 -5.74 -10.54 -10.22
N HIS A 488 -6.88 -11.21 -10.45
CA HIS A 488 -7.14 -12.54 -9.92
C HIS A 488 -7.90 -13.43 -10.93
N ASN A 489 -7.76 -14.74 -10.76
CA ASN A 489 -8.51 -15.71 -11.56
C ASN A 489 -9.96 -15.87 -11.06
N SER A 490 -10.76 -16.71 -11.74
CA SER A 490 -12.17 -16.93 -11.42
C SER A 490 -12.41 -17.92 -10.26
N LYS A 491 -11.35 -18.58 -9.74
CA LYS A 491 -11.47 -19.57 -8.64
C LYS A 491 -11.66 -18.91 -7.28
N ILE A 492 -11.33 -17.61 -7.18
CA ILE A 492 -11.42 -16.83 -5.96
C ILE A 492 -12.18 -15.54 -6.17
N THR A 493 -12.69 -14.97 -5.07
CA THR A 493 -13.17 -13.60 -4.97
C THR A 493 -12.16 -12.77 -4.19
N VAL A 494 -11.99 -11.51 -4.57
CA VAL A 494 -11.08 -10.56 -3.93
C VAL A 494 -11.83 -9.25 -3.73
N VAL A 495 -11.76 -8.71 -2.52
CA VAL A 495 -12.26 -7.37 -2.19
C VAL A 495 -11.06 -6.43 -2.07
N PRO A 496 -11.01 -5.32 -2.85
CA PRO A 496 -9.91 -4.37 -2.75
C PRO A 496 -9.86 -3.74 -1.35
N GLN A 497 -8.65 -3.36 -0.91
CA GLN A 497 -8.43 -2.71 0.37
C GLN A 497 -8.12 -1.23 0.14
N VAL A 498 -8.99 -0.34 0.61
CA VAL A 498 -8.78 1.11 0.53
C VAL A 498 -7.40 1.49 1.08
N GLN A 499 -6.66 2.35 0.35
CA GLN A 499 -5.34 2.85 0.73
C GLN A 499 -4.30 1.73 1.00
N GLN A 500 -4.43 0.59 0.34
CA GLN A 500 -3.52 -0.55 0.46
C GLN A 500 -3.14 -1.04 -0.94
N ALA A 501 -1.85 -1.26 -1.19
CA ALA A 501 -1.36 -1.66 -2.51
C ALA A 501 -1.81 -3.06 -2.93
N VAL A 502 -1.91 -3.98 -1.97
CA VAL A 502 -2.48 -5.32 -2.16
C VAL A 502 -3.56 -5.55 -1.12
N PRO A 503 -4.65 -6.28 -1.44
CA PRO A 503 -5.71 -6.55 -0.49
C PRO A 503 -5.21 -7.30 0.76
N SER A 504 -5.83 -7.04 1.91
CA SER A 504 -5.61 -7.83 3.11
C SER A 504 -5.84 -9.31 2.84
N LEU A 505 -5.11 -10.21 3.50
CA LEU A 505 -5.30 -11.65 3.37
C LEU A 505 -6.74 -12.08 3.73
N TYR A 506 -7.39 -11.34 4.60
CA TYR A 506 -8.79 -11.60 5.01
C TYR A 506 -9.83 -11.28 3.93
N ASN A 507 -9.43 -10.55 2.87
CA ASN A 507 -10.32 -10.11 1.78
C ASN A 507 -10.45 -11.12 0.62
N TYR A 508 -9.86 -12.31 0.76
CA TYR A 508 -9.95 -13.38 -0.22
C TYR A 508 -10.92 -14.46 0.24
N ALA A 509 -11.67 -15.03 -0.70
CA ALA A 509 -12.49 -16.20 -0.45
C ALA A 509 -12.54 -17.12 -1.69
N PRO A 510 -12.79 -18.43 -1.53
CA PRO A 510 -13.13 -19.28 -2.64
C PRO A 510 -14.34 -18.71 -3.39
N ALA A 511 -14.33 -18.76 -4.74
CA ALA A 511 -15.51 -18.40 -5.52
C ALA A 511 -16.67 -19.38 -5.21
N THR A 512 -17.88 -18.85 -5.16
CA THR A 512 -19.11 -19.63 -4.91
C THR A 512 -19.58 -20.35 -6.17
#